data_f887013eaa30cde0fd5d9bdae95b217e
#
_entry.id   f887013eaa30cde0fd5d9bdae95b217e
#
_cell.length_a   1.000
_cell.length_b   1.000
_cell.length_c   1.000
_cell.angle_alpha   90.00
_cell.angle_beta   90.00
_cell.angle_gamma   90.00
#
_symmetry.space_group_name_H-M   'P 1'
#
loop_
_entity.id
_entity.type
_entity.pdbx_description
1 polymer ?
#
loop_
_entity_poly.entity_id
_entity_poly.type
_entity_poly.pdbx_seq_one_letter_code
_entity_poly.pdbx_strand_id
1 'polypeptide(L)'
;MSEVPEGMSLGPQQRRPPRPTATMTMTRDGEGGIEVLLGLRSETMAAFPGYWAFPGGGLSRVDTAAVEELEGFEGTEAKAIACILREMSEELGLAPSEHGLVALPIEARKEIVADKSRYLPLALEGAFPYDTRSLRVLSHRITPPF
;
A
#
# COMPACT_ATOMS: atom_id res chain seq x y z
N MET A 1 -13.33 -2.24 29.43
CA MET A 1 -14.03 -2.77 28.25
C MET A 1 -13.61 -1.89 27.07
N SER A 2 -12.94 -2.45 26.09
CA SER A 2 -12.61 -1.69 24.89
C SER A 2 -13.89 -1.57 24.05
N GLU A 3 -14.39 -0.36 23.88
CA GLU A 3 -15.51 -0.12 22.98
C GLU A 3 -15.04 -0.39 21.54
N VAL A 4 -15.81 -1.21 20.83
CA VAL A 4 -15.60 -1.47 19.42
C VAL A 4 -16.01 -0.21 18.64
N PRO A 5 -15.17 0.35 17.78
CA PRO A 5 -15.54 1.52 16.97
C PRO A 5 -16.82 1.26 16.18
N GLU A 6 -17.63 2.32 16.01
CA GLU A 6 -18.85 2.27 15.21
C GLU A 6 -18.54 1.82 13.77
N GLY A 7 -19.32 0.88 13.25
CA GLY A 7 -19.09 0.28 11.92
C GLY A 7 -18.20 -0.98 11.94
N MET A 8 -17.68 -1.40 13.10
CA MET A 8 -16.93 -2.64 13.23
C MET A 8 -17.80 -3.74 13.84
N SER A 9 -18.01 -4.83 13.12
CA SER A 9 -18.63 -6.04 13.64
C SER A 9 -17.55 -7.05 14.00
N LEU A 10 -17.40 -7.33 15.30
CA LEU A 10 -16.58 -8.46 15.76
C LEU A 10 -17.39 -9.75 15.57
N GLY A 11 -17.09 -10.51 14.54
CA GLY A 11 -17.57 -11.90 14.41
C GLY A 11 -17.05 -12.80 15.54
N PRO A 12 -17.50 -14.07 15.60
CA PRO A 12 -17.03 -14.99 16.62
C PRO A 12 -15.50 -15.03 16.64
N GLN A 13 -14.92 -14.80 17.83
CA GLN A 13 -13.47 -14.67 18.05
C GLN A 13 -12.73 -15.97 17.71
N GLN A 14 -12.49 -16.23 16.45
CA GLN A 14 -11.44 -17.15 16.06
C GLN A 14 -10.12 -16.35 16.09
N ARG A 15 -9.28 -16.64 17.07
CA ARG A 15 -7.91 -16.09 17.16
C ARG A 15 -7.13 -16.52 15.91
N ARG A 16 -7.16 -15.69 14.88
CA ARG A 16 -6.30 -15.85 13.70
C ARG A 16 -5.02 -15.05 13.95
N PRO A 17 -3.87 -15.56 13.51
CA PRO A 17 -2.64 -14.76 13.55
C PRO A 17 -2.86 -13.46 12.76
N PRO A 18 -2.28 -12.33 13.22
CA PRO A 18 -2.35 -11.07 12.48
C PRO A 18 -1.88 -11.26 11.03
N ARG A 19 -2.64 -10.74 10.08
CA ARG A 19 -2.19 -10.73 8.68
C ARG A 19 -1.24 -9.56 8.51
N PRO A 20 -0.04 -9.77 7.93
CA PRO A 20 0.86 -8.67 7.65
C PRO A 20 0.22 -7.72 6.62
N THR A 21 0.27 -6.43 6.92
CA THR A 21 -0.22 -5.35 6.07
C THR A 21 0.85 -4.27 5.97
N ALA A 22 0.80 -3.48 4.92
CA ALA A 22 1.60 -2.28 4.79
C ALA A 22 0.69 -1.10 4.46
N THR A 23 0.97 0.05 5.05
CA THR A 23 0.29 1.31 4.74
C THR A 23 1.32 2.38 4.41
N MET A 24 0.93 3.34 3.59
CA MET A 24 1.80 4.40 3.14
C MET A 24 1.26 5.78 3.55
N THR A 25 2.15 6.61 4.08
CA THR A 25 1.88 8.04 4.29
C THR A 25 2.52 8.82 3.15
N MET A 26 1.69 9.37 2.27
CA MET A 26 2.13 10.28 1.21
C MET A 26 1.86 11.71 1.61
N THR A 27 2.87 12.55 1.46
CA THR A 27 2.80 13.96 1.82
C THR A 27 3.17 14.86 0.64
N ARG A 28 2.65 16.08 0.66
CA ARG A 28 3.08 17.17 -0.22
C ARG A 28 3.09 18.49 0.54
N ASP A 29 3.84 19.45 0.05
CA ASP A 29 3.75 20.82 0.52
C ASP A 29 2.46 21.47 -0.03
N GLY A 30 1.65 22.03 0.87
CA GLY A 30 0.44 22.75 0.56
C GLY A 30 0.51 24.19 1.07
N GLU A 31 -0.45 25.04 0.71
CA GLU A 31 -0.49 26.45 1.12
C GLU A 31 -0.54 26.66 2.64
N GLY A 32 -1.17 25.73 3.37
CA GLY A 32 -1.33 25.75 4.83
C GLY A 32 -0.31 24.88 5.58
N GLY A 33 0.69 24.30 4.92
CA GLY A 33 1.66 23.36 5.48
C GLY A 33 1.62 22.01 4.79
N ILE A 34 2.11 20.97 5.48
CA ILE A 34 2.16 19.61 4.92
C ILE A 34 0.75 19.04 4.80
N GLU A 35 0.38 18.62 3.61
CA GLU A 35 -0.84 17.87 3.33
C GLU A 35 -0.56 16.38 3.26
N VAL A 36 -1.51 15.56 3.71
CA VAL A 36 -1.42 14.10 3.72
C VAL A 36 -2.52 13.51 2.85
N LEU A 37 -2.18 12.54 1.99
CA LEU A 37 -3.17 11.82 1.19
C LEU A 37 -3.89 10.77 2.03
N LEU A 38 -5.21 10.83 2.03
CA LEU A 38 -6.09 9.81 2.57
C LEU A 38 -7.10 9.38 1.49
N GLY A 39 -7.44 8.10 1.47
CA GLY A 39 -8.52 7.56 0.65
C GLY A 39 -9.81 7.39 1.44
N LEU A 40 -10.95 7.79 0.86
CA LEU A 40 -12.26 7.49 1.44
C LEU A 40 -12.64 6.04 1.10
N ARG A 41 -12.82 5.21 2.11
CA ARG A 41 -13.22 3.81 1.93
C ARG A 41 -14.66 3.73 1.44
N SER A 42 -14.91 2.81 0.51
CA SER A 42 -16.28 2.58 0.00
C SER A 42 -17.24 2.18 1.12
N GLU A 43 -18.47 2.67 1.05
CA GLU A 43 -19.57 2.28 1.94
C GLU A 43 -19.90 0.78 1.88
N THR A 44 -19.47 0.08 0.83
CA THR A 44 -19.67 -1.37 0.68
C THR A 44 -18.58 -2.23 1.30
N MET A 45 -17.54 -1.63 1.88
CA MET A 45 -16.45 -2.39 2.50
C MET A 45 -16.86 -3.01 3.83
N ALA A 46 -16.40 -4.25 4.06
CA ALA A 46 -16.73 -5.00 5.27
C ALA A 46 -16.13 -4.42 6.57
N ALA A 47 -15.05 -3.63 6.47
CA ALA A 47 -14.40 -3.00 7.61
C ALA A 47 -14.26 -1.50 7.40
N PHE A 48 -14.72 -0.71 8.36
CA PHE A 48 -14.66 0.75 8.36
C PHE A 48 -15.20 1.40 7.06
N PRO A 49 -16.48 1.11 6.66
CA PRO A 49 -17.11 1.77 5.52
C PRO A 49 -17.20 3.28 5.76
N GLY A 50 -16.93 4.09 4.73
CA GLY A 50 -17.00 5.55 4.81
C GLY A 50 -15.89 6.23 5.64
N TYR A 51 -14.91 5.49 6.15
CA TYR A 51 -13.77 6.07 6.89
C TYR A 51 -12.65 6.50 5.95
N TRP A 52 -11.95 7.56 6.34
CA TRP A 52 -10.69 7.96 5.72
C TRP A 52 -9.55 7.04 6.19
N ALA A 53 -8.75 6.56 5.26
CA ALA A 53 -7.65 5.66 5.55
C ALA A 53 -6.42 6.01 4.72
N PHE A 54 -5.25 5.68 5.23
CA PHE A 54 -4.02 5.69 4.44
C PHE A 54 -4.10 4.61 3.35
N PRO A 55 -3.59 4.88 2.14
CA PRO A 55 -3.45 3.85 1.11
C PRO A 55 -2.59 2.68 1.59
N GLY A 56 -2.93 1.48 1.13
CA GLY A 56 -2.19 0.28 1.47
C GLY A 56 -3.07 -0.95 1.56
N GLY A 57 -2.44 -2.09 1.82
CA GLY A 57 -3.16 -3.36 1.81
C GLY A 57 -2.44 -4.51 2.49
N GLY A 58 -2.98 -5.70 2.29
CA GLY A 58 -2.40 -6.95 2.80
C GLY A 58 -1.24 -7.44 1.93
N LEU A 59 -0.19 -7.93 2.58
CA LEU A 59 0.90 -8.58 1.87
C LEU A 59 0.38 -9.82 1.12
N SER A 60 0.84 -9.99 -0.10
CA SER A 60 0.46 -11.09 -0.98
C SER A 60 1.69 -11.91 -1.42
N ARG A 61 1.44 -13.01 -2.13
CA ARG A 61 2.53 -13.85 -2.65
C ARG A 61 3.36 -13.13 -3.73
N VAL A 62 2.74 -12.27 -4.51
CA VAL A 62 3.45 -11.50 -5.54
C VAL A 62 4.42 -10.50 -4.90
N ASP A 63 4.09 -9.92 -3.74
CA ASP A 63 4.98 -9.01 -3.01
C ASP A 63 6.22 -9.76 -2.51
N THR A 64 6.06 -11.02 -2.08
CA THR A 64 7.18 -11.87 -1.65
C THR A 64 8.10 -12.22 -2.83
N ALA A 65 7.55 -12.49 -4.01
CA ALA A 65 8.34 -12.77 -5.20
C ALA A 65 9.10 -11.53 -5.71
N ALA A 66 8.57 -10.33 -5.47
CA ALA A 66 9.18 -9.07 -5.90
C ALA A 66 10.38 -8.62 -5.04
N VAL A 67 10.60 -9.23 -3.88
CA VAL A 67 11.65 -8.80 -2.92
C VAL A 67 13.06 -8.85 -3.50
N GLU A 68 13.36 -9.85 -4.33
CA GLU A 68 14.69 -10.04 -4.90
C GLU A 68 15.09 -8.91 -5.88
N GLU A 69 14.09 -8.18 -6.39
CA GLU A 69 14.27 -7.08 -7.35
C GLU A 69 14.31 -5.70 -6.66
N LEU A 70 14.17 -5.66 -5.32
CA LEU A 70 14.15 -4.41 -4.55
C LEU A 70 15.52 -4.12 -3.94
N GLU A 71 16.22 -3.16 -4.52
CA GLU A 71 17.49 -2.69 -3.97
C GLU A 71 17.29 -1.87 -2.69
N GLY A 72 18.16 -2.09 -1.70
CA GLY A 72 18.20 -1.30 -0.46
C GLY A 72 17.22 -1.69 0.63
N PHE A 73 16.43 -2.77 0.44
CA PHE A 73 15.50 -3.30 1.44
C PHE A 73 15.67 -4.81 1.59
N GLU A 74 15.45 -5.31 2.80
CA GLU A 74 15.63 -6.74 3.12
C GLU A 74 14.47 -7.30 3.97
N GLY A 75 14.25 -8.59 3.90
CA GLY A 75 13.35 -9.33 4.78
C GLY A 75 11.91 -8.82 4.79
N THR A 76 11.38 -8.50 5.98
CA THR A 76 10.00 -8.02 6.17
C THR A 76 9.80 -6.63 5.60
N GLU A 77 10.84 -5.78 5.65
CA GLU A 77 10.80 -4.43 5.11
C GLU A 77 10.64 -4.45 3.59
N ALA A 78 11.46 -5.25 2.89
CA ALA A 78 11.33 -5.42 1.45
C ALA A 78 9.93 -5.89 1.03
N LYS A 79 9.33 -6.83 1.77
CA LYS A 79 7.95 -7.28 1.51
C LYS A 79 6.92 -6.16 1.70
N ALA A 80 7.09 -5.33 2.71
CA ALA A 80 6.22 -4.19 2.96
C ALA A 80 6.35 -3.15 1.84
N ILE A 81 7.57 -2.85 1.38
CA ILE A 81 7.81 -1.95 0.26
C ILE A 81 7.20 -2.51 -1.03
N ALA A 82 7.41 -3.79 -1.35
CA ALA A 82 6.79 -4.43 -2.50
C ALA A 82 5.26 -4.32 -2.48
N CYS A 83 4.64 -4.57 -1.32
CA CYS A 83 3.21 -4.41 -1.13
C CYS A 83 2.77 -2.97 -1.41
N ILE A 84 3.43 -1.98 -0.85
CA ILE A 84 3.09 -0.56 -1.02
C ILE A 84 3.22 -0.13 -2.48
N LEU A 85 4.27 -0.53 -3.18
CA LEU A 85 4.46 -0.21 -4.59
C LEU A 85 3.32 -0.76 -5.45
N ARG A 86 2.91 -1.98 -5.17
CA ARG A 86 1.78 -2.62 -5.85
C ARG A 86 0.46 -1.91 -5.54
N GLU A 87 0.13 -1.71 -4.26
CA GLU A 87 -1.12 -1.05 -3.84
C GLU A 87 -1.21 0.39 -4.37
N MET A 88 -0.10 1.13 -4.37
CA MET A 88 -0.02 2.47 -4.95
C MET A 88 -0.33 2.46 -6.45
N SER A 89 0.19 1.48 -7.16
CA SER A 89 -0.04 1.31 -8.60
C SER A 89 -1.49 0.92 -8.90
N GLU A 90 -2.05 -0.03 -8.15
CA GLU A 90 -3.43 -0.52 -8.31
C GLU A 90 -4.46 0.55 -7.91
N GLU A 91 -4.36 1.04 -6.68
CA GLU A 91 -5.38 1.93 -6.10
C GLU A 91 -5.30 3.35 -6.65
N LEU A 92 -4.10 3.91 -6.74
CA LEU A 92 -3.90 5.31 -7.05
C LEU A 92 -3.42 5.56 -8.48
N GLY A 93 -2.89 4.55 -9.17
CA GLY A 93 -2.27 4.70 -10.47
C GLY A 93 -1.01 5.57 -10.43
N LEU A 94 -0.24 5.45 -9.35
CA LEU A 94 1.00 6.19 -9.12
C LEU A 94 2.20 5.26 -9.02
N ALA A 95 3.38 5.76 -9.35
CA ALA A 95 4.66 5.11 -9.10
C ALA A 95 5.67 6.12 -8.53
N PRO A 96 6.64 5.67 -7.70
CA PRO A 96 7.71 6.53 -7.22
C PRO A 96 8.73 6.78 -8.34
N SER A 97 9.22 8.01 -8.41
CA SER A 97 10.29 8.44 -9.30
C SER A 97 11.33 9.25 -8.55
N GLU A 98 12.45 9.56 -9.20
CA GLU A 98 13.50 10.42 -8.64
C GLU A 98 12.96 11.80 -8.19
N HIS A 99 11.90 12.29 -8.83
CA HIS A 99 11.31 13.60 -8.55
C HIS A 99 9.97 13.54 -7.78
N GLY A 100 9.70 12.42 -7.13
CA GLY A 100 8.46 12.20 -6.38
C GLY A 100 7.52 11.21 -7.08
N LEU A 101 6.22 11.33 -6.81
CA LEU A 101 5.23 10.42 -7.37
C LEU A 101 4.79 10.88 -8.77
N VAL A 102 4.70 9.93 -9.69
CA VAL A 102 4.24 10.17 -11.07
C VAL A 102 3.03 9.29 -11.38
N ALA A 103 2.15 9.80 -12.25
CA ALA A 103 1.03 9.02 -12.74
C ALA A 103 1.51 7.91 -13.68
N LEU A 104 0.95 6.71 -13.52
CA LEU A 104 1.18 5.60 -14.43
C LEU A 104 0.54 5.87 -15.81
N PRO A 105 1.16 5.42 -16.91
CA PRO A 105 0.49 5.32 -18.19
C PRO A 105 -0.80 4.48 -18.06
N ILE A 106 -1.86 4.89 -18.74
CA ILE A 106 -3.19 4.25 -18.61
C ILE A 106 -3.11 2.75 -18.95
N GLU A 107 -2.33 2.36 -19.95
CA GLU A 107 -2.22 0.96 -20.36
C GLU A 107 -1.46 0.13 -19.30
N ALA A 108 -0.38 0.67 -18.74
CA ALA A 108 0.35 0.00 -17.65
C ALA A 108 -0.57 -0.19 -16.43
N ARG A 109 -1.35 0.82 -16.06
CA ARG A 109 -2.32 0.71 -14.97
C ARG A 109 -3.38 -0.36 -15.24
N LYS A 110 -3.92 -0.44 -16.46
CA LYS A 110 -4.89 -1.47 -16.83
C LYS A 110 -4.32 -2.88 -16.69
N GLU A 111 -3.08 -3.10 -17.13
CA GLU A 111 -2.40 -4.39 -16.96
C GLU A 111 -2.23 -4.75 -15.49
N ILE A 112 -1.77 -3.80 -14.67
CA ILE A 112 -1.56 -4.03 -13.23
C ILE A 112 -2.87 -4.34 -12.51
N VAL A 113 -3.95 -3.64 -12.81
CA VAL A 113 -5.28 -3.89 -12.23
C VAL A 113 -5.82 -5.25 -12.64
N ALA A 114 -5.57 -5.69 -13.88
CA ALA A 114 -5.98 -7.01 -14.38
C ALA A 114 -5.14 -8.13 -13.77
N ASP A 115 -3.85 -7.93 -13.61
CA ASP A 115 -2.90 -8.85 -13.00
C ASP A 115 -1.84 -8.10 -12.20
N LYS A 116 -2.01 -8.09 -10.88
CA LYS A 116 -1.13 -7.39 -9.96
C LYS A 116 0.34 -7.85 -9.97
N SER A 117 0.63 -9.03 -10.52
CA SER A 117 2.02 -9.49 -10.69
C SER A 117 2.77 -8.71 -11.77
N ARG A 118 2.05 -7.95 -12.61
CA ARG A 118 2.64 -7.18 -13.71
C ARG A 118 3.31 -5.89 -13.29
N TYR A 119 3.03 -5.35 -12.07
CA TYR A 119 3.54 -4.03 -11.69
C TYR A 119 5.07 -3.95 -11.71
N LEU A 120 5.76 -4.92 -11.12
CA LEU A 120 7.23 -4.91 -11.07
C LEU A 120 7.88 -5.20 -12.43
N PRO A 121 7.46 -6.24 -13.20
CA PRO A 121 7.94 -6.42 -14.55
C PRO A 121 7.83 -5.17 -15.43
N LEU A 122 6.68 -4.50 -15.44
CA LEU A 122 6.47 -3.28 -16.21
C LEU A 122 7.39 -2.13 -15.75
N ALA A 123 7.63 -2.00 -14.45
CA ALA A 123 8.58 -1.02 -13.92
C ALA A 123 10.02 -1.30 -14.40
N LEU A 124 10.48 -2.55 -14.31
CA LEU A 124 11.81 -2.97 -14.72
C LEU A 124 12.01 -2.91 -16.25
N GLU A 125 10.96 -3.15 -17.01
CA GLU A 125 10.93 -2.96 -18.47
C GLU A 125 10.94 -1.47 -18.89
N GLY A 126 10.80 -0.56 -17.93
CA GLY A 126 10.82 0.89 -18.19
C GLY A 126 9.49 1.43 -18.72
N ALA A 127 8.38 0.74 -18.52
CA ALA A 127 7.05 1.20 -18.91
C ALA A 127 6.63 2.49 -18.20
N PHE A 128 7.22 2.77 -17.02
CA PHE A 128 7.07 4.01 -16.26
C PHE A 128 8.31 4.24 -15.38
N PRO A 129 8.56 5.49 -14.93
CA PRO A 129 9.63 5.77 -13.98
C PRO A 129 9.47 5.00 -12.68
N TYR A 130 10.58 4.46 -12.15
CA TYR A 130 10.59 3.64 -10.96
C TYR A 130 11.83 3.94 -10.11
N ASP A 131 11.64 4.50 -8.91
CA ASP A 131 12.73 4.82 -7.99
C ASP A 131 12.25 4.72 -6.55
N THR A 132 12.82 3.81 -5.80
CA THR A 132 12.46 3.54 -4.40
C THR A 132 13.28 4.32 -3.39
N ARG A 133 14.28 5.11 -3.81
CA ARG A 133 15.21 5.82 -2.91
C ARG A 133 14.53 6.87 -2.03
N SER A 134 13.35 7.35 -2.43
CA SER A 134 12.53 8.27 -1.62
C SER A 134 11.70 7.59 -0.55
N LEU A 135 11.55 6.28 -0.60
CA LEU A 135 10.75 5.53 0.37
C LEU A 135 11.51 5.34 1.68
N ARG A 136 10.80 5.41 2.79
CA ARG A 136 11.34 5.20 4.14
C ARG A 136 10.34 4.40 4.98
N VAL A 137 10.83 3.41 5.70
CA VAL A 137 10.03 2.72 6.70
C VAL A 137 9.97 3.56 7.98
N LEU A 138 8.78 3.97 8.37
CA LEU A 138 8.56 4.81 9.54
C LEU A 138 8.39 3.99 10.82
N SER A 139 7.66 2.88 10.76
CA SER A 139 7.46 2.02 11.91
C SER A 139 7.01 0.62 11.51
N HIS A 140 7.31 -0.36 12.38
CA HIS A 140 6.74 -1.71 12.34
C HIS A 140 5.97 -1.94 13.64
N ARG A 141 4.72 -2.38 13.55
CA ARG A 141 3.84 -2.62 14.71
C ARG A 141 3.13 -3.96 14.57
N ILE A 142 2.99 -4.64 15.68
CA ILE A 142 2.15 -5.83 15.80
C ILE A 142 0.97 -5.45 16.66
N THR A 143 -0.24 -5.41 16.08
CA THR A 143 -1.46 -5.19 16.83
C THR A 143 -1.81 -6.45 17.60
N PRO A 144 -2.13 -6.37 18.90
CA PRO A 144 -2.61 -7.52 19.65
C PRO A 144 -3.91 -8.05 19.02
N PRO A 145 -4.17 -9.37 19.12
CA PRO A 145 -5.45 -9.94 18.69
C PRO A 145 -6.57 -9.33 19.53
N PHE A 146 -7.62 -8.89 18.86
CA PHE A 146 -8.86 -8.42 19.49
C PHE A 146 -9.69 -9.60 20.02
#